data_45a99c011a2b4c1247014630dac63ee9
#
_entry.id   45a99c011a2b4c1247014630dac63ee9
#
_cell.length_a   1.000
_cell.length_b   1.000
_cell.length_c   1.000
_cell.angle_alpha   90.00
_cell.angle_beta   90.00
_cell.angle_gamma   90.00
#
_symmetry.space_group_name_H-M   'P 1'
#
loop_
_entity.id
_entity.type
_entity.pdbx_description
1 polymer ?
#
loop_
_entity_poly.entity_id
_entity_poly.type
_entity_poly.pdbx_seq_one_letter_code
_entity_poly.pdbx_strand_id
1 'polypeptide(L)'
;MGERKKVLIVEDDKDIAELVKLVLETENFEVEAELNPESAYEKAKSSRPDAIMLDLLMPRMDGWTIFKKLRQDHSFDDVPIAILTGKSQQVDQMVGLHIMNVDAYITKPFGKQELIDKTYELIGKRKKPANPRG
;
A
#
# COMPACT_ATOMS: atom_id res chain seq x y z
N MET A 1 -24.15 8.41 -0.27
CA MET A 1 -23.09 8.03 -0.99
C MET A 1 -21.82 8.50 -0.39
N GLY A 2 -20.96 7.69 -0.07
CA GLY A 2 -19.70 8.07 0.46
C GLY A 2 -18.67 8.31 -0.62
N GLU A 3 -17.62 8.97 -0.25
CA GLU A 3 -16.49 9.09 -1.13
C GLU A 3 -15.81 7.74 -1.30
N ARG A 4 -15.23 7.54 -2.47
CA ARG A 4 -14.44 6.35 -2.70
C ARG A 4 -13.16 6.43 -1.88
N LYS A 5 -12.74 5.29 -1.33
CA LYS A 5 -11.44 5.23 -0.66
C LYS A 5 -10.35 5.15 -1.71
N LYS A 6 -9.26 5.85 -1.45
CA LYS A 6 -8.15 5.94 -2.39
C LYS A 6 -7.02 5.03 -1.95
N VAL A 7 -6.53 4.22 -2.88
CA VAL A 7 -5.39 3.34 -2.67
C VAL A 7 -4.27 3.78 -3.59
N LEU A 8 -3.07 3.95 -3.03
CA LEU A 8 -1.88 4.22 -3.84
C LEU A 8 -1.11 2.91 -3.96
N ILE A 9 -0.84 2.49 -5.19
CA ILE A 9 0.00 1.32 -5.45
C ILE A 9 1.35 1.80 -5.96
N VAL A 10 2.42 1.42 -5.26
CA VAL A 10 3.80 1.71 -5.67
C VAL A 10 4.40 0.42 -6.19
N GLU A 11 4.56 0.34 -7.49
CA GLU A 11 4.94 -0.88 -8.19
C GLU A 11 5.56 -0.51 -9.51
N ASP A 12 6.81 -0.95 -9.76
CA ASP A 12 7.49 -0.60 -10.99
C ASP A 12 7.05 -1.44 -12.18
N ASP A 13 6.43 -2.58 -11.95
CA ASP A 13 5.89 -3.40 -13.03
C ASP A 13 4.53 -2.83 -13.44
N LYS A 14 4.49 -2.24 -14.62
CA LYS A 14 3.29 -1.56 -15.09
C LYS A 14 2.10 -2.51 -15.19
N ASP A 15 2.34 -3.75 -15.62
CA ASP A 15 1.25 -4.71 -15.78
C ASP A 15 0.63 -5.08 -14.44
N ILE A 16 1.45 -5.24 -13.42
CA ILE A 16 0.94 -5.54 -12.08
C ILE A 16 0.20 -4.32 -11.53
N ALA A 17 0.75 -3.14 -11.71
CA ALA A 17 0.08 -1.92 -11.24
C ALA A 17 -1.29 -1.74 -11.91
N GLU A 18 -1.36 -1.99 -13.21
CA GLU A 18 -2.62 -1.87 -13.93
C GLU A 18 -3.62 -2.93 -13.51
N LEU A 19 -3.13 -4.15 -13.25
CA LEU A 19 -4.00 -5.22 -12.79
C LEU A 19 -4.63 -4.87 -11.44
N VAL A 20 -3.82 -4.40 -10.51
CA VAL A 20 -4.31 -3.98 -9.19
C VAL A 20 -5.35 -2.88 -9.35
N LYS A 21 -5.06 -1.89 -10.19
CA LYS A 21 -5.98 -0.80 -10.41
C LYS A 21 -7.31 -1.29 -10.97
N LEU A 22 -7.24 -2.13 -12.01
CA LEU A 22 -8.43 -2.63 -12.65
C LEU A 22 -9.31 -3.42 -11.68
N VAL A 23 -8.69 -4.31 -10.91
CA VAL A 23 -9.42 -5.16 -9.98
C VAL A 23 -10.07 -4.31 -8.88
N LEU A 24 -9.31 -3.40 -8.28
CA LEU A 24 -9.84 -2.63 -7.16
C LEU A 24 -10.88 -1.60 -7.59
N GLU A 25 -10.77 -1.10 -8.82
CA GLU A 25 -11.78 -0.16 -9.29
C GLU A 25 -13.12 -0.83 -9.53
N THR A 26 -13.17 -2.15 -9.69
CA THR A 26 -14.45 -2.85 -9.75
C THR A 26 -15.18 -2.83 -8.40
N GLU A 27 -14.43 -2.57 -7.30
CA GLU A 27 -14.99 -2.53 -5.96
C GLU A 27 -15.16 -1.10 -5.46
N ASN A 28 -15.17 -0.16 -6.38
CA ASN A 28 -15.40 1.26 -6.06
C ASN A 28 -14.28 1.90 -5.25
N PHE A 29 -13.05 1.39 -5.36
CA PHE A 29 -11.88 2.10 -4.87
C PHE A 29 -11.38 3.04 -5.97
N GLU A 30 -10.78 4.13 -5.54
CA GLU A 30 -10.02 4.98 -6.45
C GLU A 30 -8.55 4.57 -6.32
N VAL A 31 -7.89 4.26 -7.43
CA VAL A 31 -6.52 3.74 -7.38
C VAL A 31 -5.60 4.63 -8.17
N GLU A 32 -4.52 5.06 -7.54
CA GLU A 32 -3.44 5.76 -8.22
C GLU A 32 -2.21 4.88 -8.19
N ALA A 33 -1.45 4.90 -9.27
CA ALA A 33 -0.25 4.07 -9.38
C ALA A 33 0.96 4.96 -9.54
N GLU A 34 2.03 4.63 -8.80
CA GLU A 34 3.32 5.25 -8.99
C GLU A 34 4.31 4.17 -9.41
N LEU A 35 4.82 4.29 -10.62
CA LEU A 35 5.73 3.29 -11.19
C LEU A 35 7.19 3.58 -10.86
N ASN A 36 7.49 4.81 -10.46
CA ASN A 36 8.85 5.21 -10.15
C ASN A 36 9.06 5.24 -8.65
N PRO A 37 9.89 4.32 -8.11
CA PRO A 37 10.08 4.28 -6.66
C PRO A 37 10.65 5.57 -6.08
N GLU A 38 11.43 6.30 -6.86
CA GLU A 38 12.01 7.53 -6.36
C GLU A 38 10.99 8.64 -6.15
N SER A 39 9.84 8.54 -6.81
CA SER A 39 8.77 9.51 -6.67
C SER A 39 7.68 9.09 -5.69
N ALA A 40 7.84 7.91 -5.08
CA ALA A 40 6.75 7.31 -4.29
C ALA A 40 6.35 8.14 -3.09
N TYR A 41 7.32 8.65 -2.34
CA TYR A 41 7.02 9.44 -1.15
C TYR A 41 6.28 10.72 -1.52
N GLU A 42 6.77 11.43 -2.53
CA GLU A 42 6.12 12.68 -2.96
C GLU A 42 4.73 12.41 -3.51
N LYS A 43 4.57 11.30 -4.23
CA LYS A 43 3.25 10.93 -4.73
C LYS A 43 2.28 10.66 -3.58
N ALA A 44 2.75 9.98 -2.54
CA ALA A 44 1.91 9.70 -1.38
C ALA A 44 1.49 11.01 -0.71
N LYS A 45 2.39 11.97 -0.61
CA LYS A 45 2.07 13.24 0.01
C LYS A 45 1.03 14.02 -0.78
N SER A 46 1.15 14.03 -2.10
CA SER A 46 0.22 14.80 -2.93
C SER A 46 -1.11 14.07 -3.10
N SER A 47 -1.09 12.75 -3.11
CA SER A 47 -2.28 11.94 -3.34
C SER A 47 -3.16 11.81 -2.10
N ARG A 48 -2.56 11.77 -0.92
CA ARG A 48 -3.25 11.58 0.37
C ARG A 48 -4.12 10.32 0.35
N PRO A 49 -3.51 9.16 0.13
CA PRO A 49 -4.30 7.92 0.04
C PRO A 49 -4.83 7.47 1.39
N ASP A 50 -5.88 6.65 1.34
CA ASP A 50 -6.41 6.00 2.53
C ASP A 50 -5.64 4.74 2.87
N ALA A 51 -4.93 4.17 1.92
CA ALA A 51 -4.05 3.01 2.12
C ALA A 51 -2.98 3.01 1.04
N ILE A 52 -1.85 2.40 1.35
CA ILE A 52 -0.73 2.29 0.41
C ILE A 52 -0.36 0.83 0.26
N MET A 53 -0.15 0.39 -0.99
CA MET A 53 0.40 -0.92 -1.29
C MET A 53 1.77 -0.71 -1.92
N LEU A 54 2.78 -1.34 -1.37
CA LEU A 54 4.17 -1.04 -1.68
C LEU A 54 4.93 -2.31 -2.02
N ASP A 55 5.46 -2.37 -3.24
CA ASP A 55 6.31 -3.47 -3.66
C ASP A 55 7.68 -3.33 -3.00
N LEU A 56 8.20 -4.44 -2.49
CA LEU A 56 9.51 -4.42 -1.85
C LEU A 56 10.67 -4.44 -2.85
N LEU A 57 10.51 -5.16 -3.95
CA LEU A 57 11.61 -5.34 -4.90
C LEU A 57 11.41 -4.45 -6.12
N MET A 58 12.05 -3.31 -6.08
CA MET A 58 12.04 -2.40 -7.22
C MET A 58 13.49 -2.03 -7.54
N PRO A 59 13.83 -1.89 -8.84
CA PRO A 59 15.18 -1.43 -9.17
C PRO A 59 15.41 -0.03 -8.64
N ARG A 60 16.61 0.30 -8.33
CA ARG A 60 17.04 1.63 -7.88
C ARG A 60 16.61 2.00 -6.47
N MET A 61 15.58 1.42 -5.90
CA MET A 61 15.19 1.77 -4.54
C MET A 61 14.49 0.60 -3.88
N ASP A 62 14.97 0.24 -2.70
CA ASP A 62 14.38 -0.79 -1.88
C ASP A 62 13.07 -0.29 -1.30
N GLY A 63 12.03 -1.08 -1.41
CA GLY A 63 10.72 -0.73 -0.86
C GLY A 63 10.76 -0.45 0.63
N TRP A 64 11.63 -1.12 1.38
CA TRP A 64 11.77 -0.85 2.81
C TRP A 64 12.23 0.59 3.07
N THR A 65 13.06 1.15 2.19
CA THR A 65 13.49 2.53 2.32
C THR A 65 12.29 3.48 2.21
N ILE A 66 11.40 3.20 1.26
CA ILE A 66 10.19 4.00 1.09
C ILE A 66 9.29 3.85 2.31
N PHE A 67 9.12 2.61 2.80
CA PHE A 67 8.31 2.34 3.97
C PHE A 67 8.79 3.13 5.18
N LYS A 68 10.09 3.10 5.45
CA LYS A 68 10.65 3.82 6.57
C LYS A 68 10.42 5.32 6.46
N LYS A 69 10.58 5.85 5.25
CA LYS A 69 10.38 7.27 5.03
C LYS A 69 8.94 7.68 5.30
N LEU A 70 8.00 6.85 4.87
CA LEU A 70 6.59 7.11 5.15
C LEU A 70 6.29 7.05 6.64
N ARG A 71 6.85 6.06 7.35
CA ARG A 71 6.60 5.92 8.78
C ARG A 71 7.27 6.99 9.63
N GLN A 72 8.30 7.64 9.11
CA GLN A 72 8.92 8.76 9.79
C GLN A 72 8.14 10.06 9.64
N ASP A 73 7.19 10.10 8.71
CA ASP A 73 6.37 11.28 8.47
C ASP A 73 5.04 11.09 9.20
N HIS A 74 4.81 11.89 10.23
CA HIS A 74 3.62 11.73 11.07
C HIS A 74 2.31 11.95 10.32
N SER A 75 2.34 12.60 9.16
CA SER A 75 1.12 12.75 8.37
C SER A 75 0.60 11.41 7.83
N PHE A 76 1.41 10.35 7.90
CA PHE A 76 1.00 9.00 7.47
C PHE A 76 0.76 8.05 8.63
N ASP A 77 0.72 8.56 9.88
CA ASP A 77 0.60 7.69 11.05
C ASP A 77 -0.65 6.81 11.00
N ASP A 78 -1.74 7.32 10.46
CA ASP A 78 -2.99 6.58 10.42
C ASP A 78 -3.28 5.95 9.05
N VAL A 79 -2.30 5.97 8.14
CA VAL A 79 -2.46 5.37 6.82
C VAL A 79 -1.86 3.97 6.83
N PRO A 80 -2.69 2.92 6.67
CA PRO A 80 -2.14 1.56 6.65
C PRO A 80 -1.35 1.29 5.38
N ILE A 81 -0.29 0.50 5.53
CA ILE A 81 0.60 0.15 4.44
C ILE A 81 0.68 -1.36 4.33
N ALA A 82 0.36 -1.88 3.15
CA ALA A 82 0.54 -3.28 2.82
C ALA A 82 1.78 -3.44 1.96
N ILE A 83 2.48 -4.53 2.16
CA ILE A 83 3.67 -4.85 1.37
C ILE A 83 3.29 -5.91 0.34
N LEU A 84 3.63 -5.66 -0.92
CA LEU A 84 3.53 -6.66 -1.98
C LEU A 84 4.87 -7.37 -2.05
N THR A 85 4.85 -8.71 -1.99
CA THR A 85 6.10 -9.45 -1.89
C THR A 85 5.98 -10.78 -2.62
N GLY A 86 7.10 -11.29 -3.13
CA GLY A 86 7.13 -12.62 -3.71
C GLY A 86 7.31 -13.68 -2.65
N LYS A 87 7.07 -14.93 -3.02
CA LYS A 87 7.19 -16.04 -2.07
C LYS A 87 8.59 -16.18 -1.51
N SER A 88 9.60 -15.81 -2.29
CA SER A 88 10.99 -15.91 -1.84
C SER A 88 11.34 -14.91 -0.75
N GLN A 89 10.43 -14.02 -0.40
CA GLN A 89 10.68 -12.97 0.58
C GLN A 89 10.00 -13.22 1.91
N GLN A 90 9.63 -14.46 2.20
CA GLN A 90 8.86 -14.77 3.42
C GLN A 90 9.62 -14.41 4.70
N VAL A 91 10.94 -14.53 4.70
CA VAL A 91 11.73 -14.15 5.87
C VAL A 91 11.57 -12.66 6.14
N ASP A 92 11.57 -11.87 5.08
CA ASP A 92 11.37 -10.43 5.23
C ASP A 92 9.99 -10.09 5.75
N GLN A 93 8.99 -10.92 5.44
CA GLN A 93 7.65 -10.71 5.97
C GLN A 93 7.63 -10.79 7.49
N MET A 94 8.30 -11.79 8.05
CA MET A 94 8.34 -11.94 9.50
C MET A 94 9.00 -10.73 10.16
N VAL A 95 10.10 -10.28 9.60
CA VAL A 95 10.80 -9.11 10.12
C VAL A 95 9.89 -7.88 10.04
N GLY A 96 9.22 -7.70 8.91
CA GLY A 96 8.35 -6.55 8.72
C GLY A 96 7.20 -6.52 9.71
N LEU A 97 6.53 -7.67 9.90
CA LEU A 97 5.38 -7.72 10.80
C LEU A 97 5.77 -7.44 12.24
N HIS A 98 6.91 -7.97 12.68
CA HIS A 98 7.28 -7.88 14.10
C HIS A 98 8.11 -6.65 14.43
N ILE A 99 8.90 -6.16 13.49
CA ILE A 99 9.83 -5.08 13.75
C ILE A 99 9.40 -3.77 13.10
N MET A 100 8.94 -3.84 11.83
CA MET A 100 8.63 -2.65 11.07
C MET A 100 7.16 -2.22 11.18
N ASN A 101 6.33 -3.07 11.78
CA ASN A 101 4.92 -2.75 12.01
C ASN A 101 4.15 -2.53 10.68
N VAL A 102 4.33 -3.46 9.76
CA VAL A 102 3.59 -3.47 8.51
C VAL A 102 2.16 -3.94 8.76
N ASP A 103 1.20 -3.32 8.12
CA ASP A 103 -0.21 -3.62 8.38
C ASP A 103 -0.70 -4.87 7.67
N ALA A 104 -0.13 -5.23 6.53
CA ALA A 104 -0.54 -6.43 5.82
C ALA A 104 0.52 -6.81 4.80
N TYR A 105 0.50 -8.08 4.40
CA TYR A 105 1.32 -8.58 3.30
C TYR A 105 0.41 -9.19 2.25
N ILE A 106 0.74 -8.95 0.99
CA ILE A 106 0.05 -9.56 -0.14
C ILE A 106 1.12 -10.26 -0.96
N THR A 107 1.04 -11.58 -1.03
CA THR A 107 2.07 -12.38 -1.70
C THR A 107 1.75 -12.50 -3.19
N LYS A 108 2.74 -12.27 -4.04
CA LYS A 108 2.62 -12.46 -5.49
C LYS A 108 2.96 -13.90 -5.84
N PRO A 109 2.24 -14.50 -6.76
CA PRO A 109 1.05 -13.97 -7.43
C PRO A 109 -0.17 -14.02 -6.51
N PHE A 110 -1.05 -13.04 -6.64
CA PHE A 110 -2.28 -13.00 -5.85
C PHE A 110 -3.49 -13.21 -6.76
N GLY A 111 -4.56 -13.77 -6.19
CA GLY A 111 -5.81 -13.88 -6.91
C GLY A 111 -6.63 -12.62 -6.78
N LYS A 112 -7.62 -12.48 -7.66
CA LYS A 112 -8.49 -11.32 -7.66
C LYS A 112 -9.20 -11.14 -6.31
N GLN A 113 -9.81 -12.22 -5.81
CA GLN A 113 -10.56 -12.12 -4.57
C GLN A 113 -9.66 -11.89 -3.38
N GLU A 114 -8.49 -12.51 -3.38
CA GLU A 114 -7.51 -12.28 -2.32
C GLU A 114 -7.11 -10.81 -2.25
N LEU A 115 -6.85 -10.19 -3.40
CA LEU A 115 -6.49 -8.79 -3.45
C LEU A 115 -7.61 -7.91 -2.91
N ILE A 116 -8.84 -8.20 -3.32
CA ILE A 116 -10.00 -7.43 -2.86
C ILE A 116 -10.16 -7.56 -1.35
N ASP A 117 -10.11 -8.79 -0.83
CA ASP A 117 -10.29 -9.03 0.60
C ASP A 117 -9.22 -8.35 1.43
N LYS A 118 -7.97 -8.44 0.96
CA LYS A 118 -6.86 -7.79 1.66
C LYS A 118 -6.99 -6.28 1.66
N THR A 119 -7.52 -5.73 0.57
CA THR A 119 -7.71 -4.28 0.49
C THR A 119 -8.76 -3.81 1.47
N TYR A 120 -9.89 -4.52 1.57
CA TYR A 120 -10.91 -4.16 2.57
C TYR A 120 -10.36 -4.29 3.99
N GLU A 121 -9.61 -5.35 4.24
CA GLU A 121 -8.99 -5.54 5.54
C GLU A 121 -8.04 -4.39 5.87
N LEU A 122 -7.23 -3.99 4.88
CA LEU A 122 -6.26 -2.92 5.06
C LEU A 122 -6.97 -1.58 5.35
N ILE A 123 -7.99 -1.26 4.58
CA ILE A 123 -8.74 -0.02 4.78
C ILE A 123 -9.37 -0.01 6.17
N GLY A 124 -9.83 -1.17 6.65
CA GLY A 124 -10.41 -1.27 7.97
C GLY A 124 -9.44 -1.01 9.10
N LYS A 125 -8.13 -1.08 8.82
CA LYS A 125 -7.12 -0.79 9.85
C LYS A 125 -6.78 0.69 9.96
N ARG A 126 -7.32 1.52 9.08
CA ARG A 126 -7.02 2.94 9.13
C ARG A 126 -7.56 3.54 10.43
N LYS A 127 -6.71 4.24 11.15
CA LYS A 127 -7.12 4.92 12.37
C LYS A 127 -7.92 6.16 12.00
N LYS A 128 -8.97 6.41 12.78
CA LYS A 128 -9.73 7.62 12.56
C LYS A 128 -8.96 8.82 13.09
N PRO A 129 -9.14 9.98 12.47
CA PRO A 129 -8.51 11.19 12.97
C PRO A 129 -8.91 11.43 14.41
N ALA A 130 -7.98 11.97 15.15
CA ALA A 130 -8.26 12.27 16.53
C ALA A 130 -9.42 13.20 16.67
N ASN A 131 -9.80 13.62 16.12
CA ASN A 131 -10.89 14.26 16.33
C ASN A 131 -12.01 14.05 15.74
N PRO A 132 -12.30 13.86 15.93
CA PRO A 132 -13.05 13.43 15.27
C PRO A 132 -13.72 14.26 14.86
N ARG A 133 -13.24 14.46 14.91
CA ARG A 133 -13.53 14.68 14.60
C ARG A 133 -14.10 14.84 14.68
N GLY A 134 -13.99 14.92 15.00
CA GLY A 134 -14.34 14.78 15.17
C GLY A 134 -14.43 14.50 15.12
#